data_0bdc34f145146d970661a40b02460e74
#
_entry.id   0bdc34f145146d970661a40b02460e74
#
_cell.length_a   1.000
_cell.length_b   1.000
_cell.length_c   1.000
_cell.angle_alpha   90.00
_cell.angle_beta   90.00
_cell.angle_gamma   90.00
#
_symmetry.space_group_name_H-M   'P 1'
#
loop_
_entity.id
_entity.type
_entity.pdbx_description
1 polymer ?
#
loop_
_entity_poly.entity_id
_entity_poly.type
_entity_poly.pdbx_seq_one_letter_code
_entity_poly.pdbx_strand_id
1 'polypeptide(L)'
;MAARQYRSTVEAKTLSASINNSIGSMTVNTASTLPNSFPYTLVIDPDTATEEIVTVTASSGGGTTLAITRGQDGTSAQAHDSGAVVKHMITARDLQEPQDHIAATSAVHGVTGSVVGTSDTQTLTNKTVNLTNNTLTGTTAQFNTALSD
;
A
#
# COMPACT_ATOMS: atom_id res chain seq x y z
N MET A 1 -3.31 -0.44 -6.38
CA MET A 1 -2.30 -1.34 -5.78
C MET A 1 -3.03 -2.29 -4.85
N ALA A 2 -2.68 -3.58 -4.77
CA ALA A 2 -3.29 -4.49 -3.79
C ALA A 2 -2.80 -4.12 -2.38
N ALA A 3 -3.71 -4.14 -1.40
CA ALA A 3 -3.36 -3.86 -0.01
C ALA A 3 -2.39 -4.93 0.53
N ARG A 4 -1.35 -4.49 1.26
CA ARG A 4 -0.43 -5.40 1.91
C ARG A 4 -1.11 -6.12 3.07
N GLN A 5 -0.71 -7.37 3.28
CA GLN A 5 -1.23 -8.22 4.34
C GLN A 5 -0.30 -8.18 5.54
N TYR A 6 -0.88 -8.12 6.72
CA TYR A 6 -0.16 -8.06 7.99
C TYR A 6 -0.57 -9.21 8.90
N ARG A 7 0.37 -9.69 9.71
CA ARG A 7 0.12 -10.69 10.74
C ARG A 7 0.95 -10.37 11.98
N SER A 8 0.30 -10.23 13.12
CA SER A 8 0.95 -9.79 14.38
C SER A 8 1.91 -10.78 15.01
N THR A 9 1.78 -12.06 14.69
CA THR A 9 2.50 -13.15 15.37
C THR A 9 3.50 -13.86 14.47
N VAL A 10 4.14 -13.11 13.55
CA VAL A 10 5.17 -13.70 12.67
C VAL A 10 6.48 -13.81 13.43
N GLU A 11 6.93 -15.05 13.64
CA GLU A 11 8.27 -15.32 14.16
C GLU A 11 9.33 -15.04 13.09
N ALA A 12 10.54 -14.65 13.52
CA ALA A 12 11.67 -14.52 12.61
C ALA A 12 11.96 -15.84 11.88
N LYS A 13 12.27 -15.74 10.60
CA LYS A 13 12.68 -16.85 9.72
C LYS A 13 14.16 -16.69 9.39
N THR A 14 14.71 -17.69 8.71
CA THR A 14 16.05 -17.60 8.12
C THR A 14 16.00 -18.05 6.66
N LEU A 15 16.89 -17.52 5.85
CA LEU A 15 17.12 -18.01 4.49
C LEU A 15 17.67 -19.45 4.54
N SER A 16 17.05 -20.36 3.79
CA SER A 16 17.53 -21.75 3.67
C SER A 16 18.73 -21.88 2.73
N ALA A 17 18.94 -20.91 1.83
CA ALA A 17 20.05 -20.86 0.87
C ALA A 17 20.40 -19.39 0.60
N SER A 18 21.67 -19.15 0.24
CA SER A 18 22.14 -17.82 -0.18
C SER A 18 21.41 -17.36 -1.43
N ILE A 19 21.16 -16.08 -1.51
CA ILE A 19 20.59 -15.41 -2.70
C ILE A 19 21.53 -14.29 -3.15
N ASN A 20 21.65 -14.10 -4.46
CA ASN A 20 22.36 -12.95 -5.01
C ASN A 20 21.40 -11.75 -5.16
N ASN A 21 21.93 -10.62 -5.60
CA ASN A 21 21.18 -9.37 -5.76
C ASN A 21 20.22 -9.32 -6.99
N SER A 22 20.12 -10.37 -7.76
CA SER A 22 19.29 -10.39 -9.00
C SER A 22 18.18 -11.43 -8.98
N ILE A 23 18.21 -12.38 -8.03
CA ILE A 23 17.20 -13.44 -7.96
C ILE A 23 15.87 -12.92 -7.42
N GLY A 24 14.78 -13.26 -8.10
CA GLY A 24 13.42 -12.84 -7.73
C GLY A 24 12.66 -13.82 -6.82
N SER A 25 13.39 -14.73 -6.17
CA SER A 25 12.79 -15.69 -5.24
C SER A 25 13.75 -15.99 -4.09
N MET A 26 13.20 -16.42 -2.97
CA MET A 26 13.96 -16.89 -1.80
C MET A 26 13.26 -18.07 -1.15
N THR A 27 14.02 -18.91 -0.44
CA THR A 27 13.45 -20.00 0.36
C THR A 27 13.74 -19.76 1.83
N VAL A 28 12.70 -19.80 2.67
CA VAL A 28 12.82 -19.67 4.12
C VAL A 28 12.72 -21.03 4.80
N ASN A 29 13.28 -21.14 5.99
CA ASN A 29 13.32 -22.37 6.77
C ASN A 29 11.93 -22.93 7.14
N THR A 30 10.93 -22.05 7.25
CA THR A 30 9.54 -22.44 7.54
C THR A 30 8.57 -21.35 7.08
N ALA A 31 7.40 -21.77 6.60
CA ALA A 31 6.28 -20.88 6.27
C ALA A 31 5.35 -20.60 7.46
N SER A 32 5.55 -21.29 8.60
CA SER A 32 4.71 -21.11 9.78
C SER A 32 4.60 -19.64 10.17
N THR A 33 3.42 -19.20 10.49
CA THR A 33 3.11 -17.82 10.91
C THR A 33 3.29 -16.71 9.86
N LEU A 34 3.74 -17.00 8.63
CA LEU A 34 3.70 -16.00 7.54
C LEU A 34 2.26 -15.63 7.16
N PRO A 35 2.00 -14.43 6.60
CA PRO A 35 0.69 -14.10 6.05
C PRO A 35 0.24 -15.11 4.99
N ASN A 36 -1.05 -15.42 4.95
CA ASN A 36 -1.62 -16.41 4.03
C ASN A 36 -2.08 -15.80 2.69
N SER A 37 -2.03 -14.48 2.58
CA SER A 37 -2.44 -13.73 1.39
C SER A 37 -1.34 -12.77 0.96
N PHE A 38 -1.38 -12.35 -0.28
CA PHE A 38 -0.35 -11.50 -0.90
C PHE A 38 -0.93 -10.14 -1.33
N PRO A 39 -0.09 -9.10 -1.45
CA PRO A 39 1.32 -9.03 -1.08
C PRO A 39 1.55 -8.80 0.42
N TYR A 40 2.75 -9.07 0.90
CA TYR A 40 3.22 -8.67 2.23
C TYR A 40 4.72 -8.35 2.22
N THR A 41 5.19 -7.63 3.24
CA THR A 41 6.58 -7.15 3.34
C THR A 41 7.40 -8.06 4.24
N LEU A 42 8.63 -8.37 3.84
CA LEU A 42 9.67 -8.98 4.68
C LEU A 42 10.92 -8.12 4.64
N VAL A 43 11.68 -8.15 5.71
CA VAL A 43 13.00 -7.52 5.83
C VAL A 43 14.03 -8.62 6.01
N ILE A 44 15.05 -8.61 5.17
CA ILE A 44 16.19 -9.54 5.21
C ILE A 44 17.35 -8.82 5.87
N ASP A 45 18.05 -9.48 6.78
CA ASP A 45 19.16 -8.94 7.58
C ASP A 45 18.85 -7.58 8.23
N PRO A 46 17.73 -7.48 8.99
CA PRO A 46 17.36 -6.22 9.62
C PRO A 46 18.47 -5.69 10.54
N ASP A 47 18.57 -4.37 10.62
CA ASP A 47 19.57 -3.65 11.45
C ASP A 47 21.03 -3.89 11.02
N THR A 48 21.27 -4.27 9.77
CA THR A 48 22.62 -4.46 9.22
C THR A 48 22.87 -3.58 8.00
N ALA A 49 24.14 -3.50 7.55
CA ALA A 49 24.50 -2.76 6.34
C ALA A 49 23.92 -3.40 5.05
N THR A 50 23.51 -4.65 5.10
CA THR A 50 22.91 -5.40 4.00
C THR A 50 21.39 -5.53 4.14
N GLU A 51 20.79 -4.77 5.05
CA GLU A 51 19.33 -4.77 5.21
C GLU A 51 18.63 -4.53 3.87
N GLU A 52 17.68 -5.42 3.56
CA GLU A 52 16.87 -5.28 2.38
C GLU A 52 15.39 -5.52 2.66
N ILE A 53 14.55 -4.62 2.19
CA ILE A 53 13.10 -4.76 2.24
C ILE A 53 12.63 -5.39 0.92
N VAL A 54 11.83 -6.43 1.03
CA VAL A 54 11.26 -7.15 -0.11
C VAL A 54 9.74 -7.26 0.01
N THR A 55 9.06 -7.25 -1.13
CA THR A 55 7.62 -7.55 -1.19
C THR A 55 7.43 -8.96 -1.68
N VAL A 56 6.78 -9.81 -0.89
CA VAL A 56 6.38 -11.16 -1.29
C VAL A 56 5.10 -11.08 -2.10
N THR A 57 5.10 -11.65 -3.30
CA THR A 57 3.99 -11.60 -4.26
C THR A 57 3.30 -12.94 -4.48
N ALA A 58 3.97 -14.03 -4.17
CA ALA A 58 3.44 -15.40 -4.27
C ALA A 58 4.29 -16.36 -3.43
N SER A 59 3.77 -17.56 -3.20
CA SER A 59 4.55 -18.65 -2.59
C SER A 59 4.28 -20.00 -3.25
N SER A 60 5.23 -20.91 -3.11
CA SER A 60 5.16 -22.32 -3.53
C SER A 60 5.89 -23.21 -2.52
N GLY A 61 6.01 -24.51 -2.79
CA GLY A 61 6.76 -25.41 -1.92
C GLY A 61 6.21 -25.49 -0.49
N GLY A 62 4.88 -25.55 -0.34
CA GLY A 62 4.27 -25.52 1.00
C GLY A 62 4.37 -24.16 1.68
N GLY A 63 4.60 -23.09 0.91
CA GLY A 63 4.70 -21.70 1.39
C GLY A 63 6.13 -21.26 1.75
N THR A 64 7.13 -22.13 1.65
CA THR A 64 8.52 -21.80 2.00
C THR A 64 9.31 -21.13 0.87
N THR A 65 8.97 -21.38 -0.39
CA THR A 65 9.57 -20.69 -1.54
C THR A 65 8.72 -19.48 -1.87
N LEU A 66 9.30 -18.29 -1.74
CA LEU A 66 8.64 -17.00 -1.86
C LEU A 66 9.10 -16.30 -3.13
N ALA A 67 8.16 -15.90 -4.00
CA ALA A 67 8.44 -14.97 -5.08
C ALA A 67 8.49 -13.56 -4.50
N ILE A 68 9.56 -12.81 -4.79
CA ILE A 68 9.82 -11.51 -4.17
C ILE A 68 10.13 -10.42 -5.19
N THR A 69 9.68 -9.21 -4.89
CA THR A 69 10.17 -7.98 -5.51
C THR A 69 11.22 -7.39 -4.58
N ARG A 70 12.42 -7.16 -5.12
CA ARG A 70 13.63 -6.78 -4.37
C ARG A 70 13.74 -5.26 -4.20
N GLY A 71 14.57 -4.84 -3.24
CA GLY A 71 14.99 -3.44 -3.06
C GLY A 71 13.83 -2.48 -2.87
N GLN A 72 12.92 -2.78 -1.97
CA GLN A 72 11.74 -1.97 -1.70
C GLN A 72 12.03 -0.91 -0.63
N ASP A 73 11.16 0.08 -0.51
CA ASP A 73 11.12 1.07 0.57
C ASP A 73 12.47 1.80 0.79
N GLY A 74 13.16 2.15 -0.31
CA GLY A 74 14.44 2.87 -0.28
C GLY A 74 15.68 1.99 -0.08
N THR A 75 15.51 0.67 0.11
CA THR A 75 16.65 -0.26 0.13
C THR A 75 17.08 -0.67 -1.28
N SER A 76 18.24 -1.29 -1.41
CA SER A 76 18.75 -1.84 -2.67
C SER A 76 18.85 -3.36 -2.55
N ALA A 77 18.67 -4.07 -3.68
CA ALA A 77 18.84 -5.51 -3.72
C ALA A 77 20.29 -5.89 -3.40
N GLN A 78 20.48 -6.72 -2.37
CA GLN A 78 21.76 -7.17 -1.85
C GLN A 78 21.93 -8.69 -2.00
N ALA A 79 23.15 -9.19 -1.89
CA ALA A 79 23.39 -10.62 -1.69
C ALA A 79 23.19 -10.94 -0.19
N HIS A 80 22.54 -12.04 0.08
CA HIS A 80 22.32 -12.52 1.46
C HIS A 80 22.74 -13.98 1.59
N ASP A 81 23.38 -14.30 2.69
CA ASP A 81 23.86 -15.65 2.96
C ASP A 81 22.75 -16.58 3.47
N SER A 82 22.97 -17.88 3.33
CA SER A 82 22.14 -18.86 4.03
C SER A 82 22.20 -18.60 5.53
N GLY A 83 21.05 -18.65 6.19
CA GLY A 83 20.91 -18.29 7.60
C GLY A 83 20.61 -16.82 7.88
N ALA A 84 20.65 -15.93 6.87
CA ALA A 84 20.24 -14.54 6.99
C ALA A 84 18.86 -14.42 7.64
N VAL A 85 18.70 -13.52 8.57
CA VAL A 85 17.44 -13.34 9.32
C VAL A 85 16.40 -12.69 8.42
N VAL A 86 15.18 -13.22 8.44
CA VAL A 86 14.04 -12.69 7.68
C VAL A 86 12.90 -12.39 8.66
N LYS A 87 12.45 -11.14 8.69
CA LYS A 87 11.36 -10.68 9.57
C LYS A 87 10.21 -10.04 8.79
N HIS A 88 8.99 -10.28 9.24
CA HIS A 88 7.84 -9.48 8.85
C HIS A 88 7.77 -8.27 9.80
N MET A 89 7.97 -7.07 9.25
CA MET A 89 8.07 -5.84 10.02
C MET A 89 7.23 -4.74 9.36
N ILE A 90 6.81 -3.76 10.15
CA ILE A 90 6.28 -2.51 9.63
C ILE A 90 7.47 -1.69 9.10
N THR A 91 7.34 -1.18 7.88
CA THR A 91 8.34 -0.34 7.22
C THR A 91 7.85 1.11 7.09
N ALA A 92 8.73 2.02 6.70
CA ALA A 92 8.38 3.43 6.50
C ALA A 92 7.21 3.59 5.50
N ARG A 93 7.18 2.77 4.45
CA ARG A 93 6.12 2.79 3.43
C ARG A 93 4.74 2.41 3.99
N ASP A 94 4.67 1.56 5.00
CA ASP A 94 3.41 1.16 5.64
C ASP A 94 2.76 2.32 6.40
N LEU A 95 3.56 3.29 6.83
CA LEU A 95 3.09 4.52 7.46
C LEU A 95 2.91 5.65 6.45
N GLN A 96 3.76 5.74 5.42
CA GLN A 96 3.72 6.79 4.41
C GLN A 96 2.48 6.68 3.52
N GLU A 97 2.14 5.49 3.04
CA GLU A 97 0.98 5.31 2.16
C GLU A 97 -0.36 5.76 2.77
N PRO A 98 -0.70 5.44 4.04
CA PRO A 98 -1.87 6.00 4.69
C PRO A 98 -1.82 7.53 4.84
N GLN A 99 -0.65 8.11 5.12
CA GLN A 99 -0.49 9.56 5.22
C GLN A 99 -0.67 10.24 3.86
N ASP A 100 -0.10 9.68 2.81
CA ASP A 100 -0.28 10.17 1.44
C ASP A 100 -1.76 10.11 1.02
N HIS A 101 -2.46 9.04 1.41
CA HIS A 101 -3.90 8.91 1.17
C HIS A 101 -4.71 9.97 1.94
N ILE A 102 -4.37 10.25 3.21
CA ILE A 102 -5.03 11.30 4.01
C ILE A 102 -4.76 12.68 3.43
N ALA A 103 -3.54 12.93 2.95
CA ALA A 103 -3.14 14.21 2.36
C ALA A 103 -3.68 14.41 0.92
N ALA A 104 -4.12 13.36 0.26
CA ALA A 104 -4.57 13.43 -1.12
C ALA A 104 -5.90 14.19 -1.23
N THR A 105 -5.92 15.24 -2.03
CA THR A 105 -7.11 16.07 -2.31
C THR A 105 -7.84 15.67 -3.58
N SER A 106 -7.28 14.75 -4.37
CA SER A 106 -7.83 14.24 -5.63
C SER A 106 -7.43 12.78 -5.86
N ALA A 107 -8.07 12.11 -6.81
CA ALA A 107 -7.80 10.71 -7.19
C ALA A 107 -7.96 9.70 -6.04
N VAL A 108 -8.77 10.02 -5.02
CA VAL A 108 -9.08 9.14 -3.88
C VAL A 108 -10.49 8.57 -4.00
N HIS A 109 -10.70 7.37 -3.48
CA HIS A 109 -12.02 6.69 -3.47
C HIS A 109 -12.70 6.60 -4.85
N GLY A 110 -11.91 6.46 -5.93
CA GLY A 110 -12.43 6.40 -7.31
C GLY A 110 -12.80 7.75 -7.93
N VAL A 111 -12.55 8.86 -7.22
CA VAL A 111 -12.74 10.22 -7.72
C VAL A 111 -11.47 10.69 -8.39
N THR A 112 -11.54 11.07 -9.69
CA THR A 112 -10.37 11.56 -10.44
C THR A 112 -10.12 13.07 -10.27
N GLY A 113 -11.10 13.81 -9.76
CA GLY A 113 -10.99 15.25 -9.44
C GLY A 113 -10.86 15.49 -7.93
N SER A 114 -10.97 16.76 -7.54
CA SER A 114 -10.98 17.11 -6.11
C SER A 114 -12.22 16.54 -5.42
N VAL A 115 -12.03 16.11 -4.18
CA VAL A 115 -13.13 15.66 -3.30
C VAL A 115 -13.91 16.90 -2.84
N VAL A 116 -15.24 16.83 -2.92
CA VAL A 116 -16.11 17.90 -2.46
C VAL A 116 -16.28 17.80 -0.95
N GLY A 117 -15.85 18.81 -0.22
CA GLY A 117 -16.07 18.94 1.22
C GLY A 117 -17.50 19.38 1.55
N THR A 118 -17.94 19.07 2.76
CA THR A 118 -19.29 19.45 3.25
C THR A 118 -19.38 20.89 3.75
N SER A 119 -18.22 21.51 4.06
CA SER A 119 -18.14 22.87 4.66
C SER A 119 -17.39 23.87 3.79
N ASP A 120 -16.73 23.41 2.75
CA ASP A 120 -15.87 24.26 1.91
C ASP A 120 -16.68 24.98 0.85
N THR A 121 -16.29 26.21 0.54
CA THR A 121 -16.80 26.90 -0.64
C THR A 121 -16.13 26.32 -1.89
N GLN A 122 -16.90 25.63 -2.70
CA GLN A 122 -16.38 24.98 -3.92
C GLN A 122 -17.27 25.26 -5.11
N THR A 123 -16.64 25.49 -6.26
CA THR A 123 -17.34 25.57 -7.55
C THR A 123 -17.39 24.20 -8.20
N LEU A 124 -18.59 23.70 -8.47
CA LEU A 124 -18.80 22.44 -9.18
C LEU A 124 -18.93 22.72 -10.68
N THR A 125 -17.94 22.28 -11.46
CA THR A 125 -17.98 22.41 -12.93
C THR A 125 -18.25 21.04 -13.57
N ASN A 126 -18.96 21.05 -14.70
CA ASN A 126 -19.28 19.83 -15.47
C ASN A 126 -20.01 18.77 -14.63
N LYS A 127 -20.93 19.19 -13.76
CA LYS A 127 -21.75 18.28 -12.95
C LYS A 127 -23.20 18.33 -13.37
N THR A 128 -23.83 17.18 -13.50
CA THR A 128 -25.27 17.06 -13.61
C THR A 128 -25.85 16.79 -12.23
N VAL A 129 -26.74 17.66 -11.77
CA VAL A 129 -27.46 17.49 -10.49
C VAL A 129 -28.87 17.05 -10.79
N ASN A 130 -29.24 15.84 -10.40
CA ASN A 130 -30.64 15.36 -10.51
C ASN A 130 -31.45 15.89 -9.33
N LEU A 131 -32.36 16.82 -9.60
CA LEU A 131 -33.18 17.46 -8.58
C LEU A 131 -34.30 16.56 -8.03
N THR A 132 -34.61 15.44 -8.68
CA THR A 132 -35.57 14.46 -8.13
C THR A 132 -35.14 13.89 -6.79
N ASN A 133 -33.82 13.72 -6.62
CA ASN A 133 -33.21 13.11 -5.42
C ASN A 133 -32.36 14.11 -4.60
N ASN A 134 -32.39 15.39 -4.95
CA ASN A 134 -31.59 16.41 -4.28
C ASN A 134 -32.44 17.64 -3.98
N THR A 135 -32.31 18.19 -2.77
CA THR A 135 -32.97 19.44 -2.38
C THR A 135 -31.98 20.58 -2.48
N LEU A 136 -32.32 21.60 -3.27
CA LEU A 136 -31.62 22.89 -3.29
C LEU A 136 -32.36 23.85 -2.38
N THR A 137 -31.68 24.40 -1.37
CA THR A 137 -32.28 25.37 -0.44
C THR A 137 -31.80 26.78 -0.77
N GLY A 138 -32.74 27.70 -0.95
CA GLY A 138 -32.44 29.09 -1.26
C GLY A 138 -33.72 29.92 -1.36
N THR A 139 -33.59 31.25 -1.35
CA THR A 139 -34.72 32.17 -1.64
C THR A 139 -34.93 32.26 -3.16
N THR A 140 -36.11 32.67 -3.60
CA THR A 140 -36.41 32.91 -5.03
C THR A 140 -35.43 33.92 -5.65
N ALA A 141 -35.02 34.95 -4.91
CA ALA A 141 -34.04 35.91 -5.37
C ALA A 141 -32.68 35.33 -5.63
N GLN A 142 -32.22 34.41 -4.74
CA GLN A 142 -30.95 33.69 -4.91
C GLN A 142 -30.97 32.76 -6.12
N PHE A 143 -32.07 32.03 -6.33
CA PHE A 143 -32.22 31.17 -7.52
C PHE A 143 -32.29 32.01 -8.81
N ASN A 144 -33.05 33.11 -8.82
CA ASN A 144 -33.14 33.97 -9.99
C ASN A 144 -31.78 34.58 -10.36
N THR A 145 -30.97 34.96 -9.36
CA THR A 145 -29.61 35.47 -9.61
C THR A 145 -28.69 34.34 -10.15
N ALA A 146 -28.84 33.14 -9.65
CA ALA A 146 -28.03 32.01 -10.08
C ALA A 146 -28.39 31.47 -11.49
N LEU A 147 -29.61 31.71 -11.95
CA LEU A 147 -30.12 31.24 -13.25
C LEU A 147 -30.18 32.37 -14.32
N SER A 148 -29.85 33.61 -13.98
CA SER A 148 -29.76 34.72 -14.94
C SER A 148 -28.38 34.72 -15.59
N ASP A 149 -28.32 34.24 -16.80
CA ASP A 149 -27.20 34.49 -17.72
C ASP A 149 -27.44 35.78 -18.51
#